data_75039a179df12d4c694776db71a44c9e
#
_entry.id   75039a179df12d4c694776db71a44c9e
#
_cell.length_a   1.000
_cell.length_b   1.000
_cell.length_c   1.000
_cell.angle_alpha   90.00
_cell.angle_beta   90.00
_cell.angle_gamma   90.00
#
_symmetry.space_group_name_H-M   'P 1'
#
loop_
_entity.id
_entity.type
_entity.pdbx_description
1 polymer ?
#
loop_
_entity_poly.entity_id
_entity_poly.type
_entity_poly.pdbx_seq_one_letter_code
_entity_poly.pdbx_strand_id
1 'polypeptide(L)'
;MTYKLCKAGQQLRLQIDDSYIDRDRSSDGWIGDSRHSARRSDHNPDWKNAVDGVAWVRAVDFDKDLSGKAKPELMPDLADQIRRFAKRDKSKRISYIIFAGKIASSRMGWRWRKYRGINPHNLHLHCSFTKKGDTDSSFFNIPMIGGTDDKAKR
;
A
#
# COMPACT_ATOMS: atom_id res chain seq x y z
N MET A 1 -12.46 -2.52 -22.35
CA MET A 1 -12.22 -1.74 -21.12
C MET A 1 -12.06 -2.70 -19.96
N THR A 2 -11.00 -2.53 -19.22
CA THR A 2 -10.71 -3.36 -18.03
C THR A 2 -10.14 -2.49 -16.91
N TYR A 3 -10.09 -3.04 -15.71
CA TYR A 3 -9.42 -2.38 -14.60
C TYR A 3 -8.37 -3.32 -13.99
N LYS A 4 -7.30 -2.72 -13.48
CA LYS A 4 -6.17 -3.47 -12.88
C LYS A 4 -5.62 -2.69 -11.70
N LEU A 5 -5.09 -3.42 -10.72
CA LEU A 5 -4.26 -2.81 -9.69
C LEU A 5 -3.02 -2.19 -10.37
N CYS A 6 -2.66 -0.97 -9.97
CA CYS A 6 -1.49 -0.30 -10.52
C CYS A 6 -0.23 -1.18 -10.37
N LYS A 7 0.72 -1.01 -11.27
CA LYS A 7 1.93 -1.85 -11.27
C LYS A 7 2.72 -1.77 -9.97
N ALA A 8 2.81 -0.58 -9.37
CA ALA A 8 3.45 -0.43 -8.07
C ALA A 8 2.74 -1.24 -6.99
N GLY A 9 1.39 -1.25 -7.00
CA GLY A 9 0.62 -2.05 -6.05
C GLY A 9 0.83 -3.55 -6.26
N GLN A 10 0.89 -3.99 -7.50
CA GLN A 10 1.20 -5.39 -7.82
C GLN A 10 2.59 -5.77 -7.32
N GLN A 11 3.58 -4.88 -7.51
CA GLN A 11 4.95 -5.15 -7.08
C GLN A 11 5.07 -5.21 -5.55
N LEU A 12 4.41 -4.28 -4.85
CA LEU A 12 4.41 -4.30 -3.38
C LEU A 12 3.78 -5.59 -2.86
N ARG A 13 2.66 -6.01 -3.44
CA ARG A 13 1.99 -7.25 -3.07
C ARG A 13 2.89 -8.47 -3.32
N LEU A 14 3.55 -8.51 -4.46
CA LEU A 14 4.47 -9.60 -4.79
C LEU A 14 5.56 -9.75 -3.73
N GLN A 15 6.20 -8.64 -3.34
CA GLN A 15 7.28 -8.67 -2.36
C GLN A 15 6.79 -9.08 -0.97
N ILE A 16 5.61 -8.62 -0.57
CA ILE A 16 5.01 -9.02 0.71
C ILE A 16 4.68 -10.51 0.69
N ASP A 17 4.06 -10.99 -0.39
CA ASP A 17 3.70 -12.42 -0.51
C ASP A 17 4.93 -13.32 -0.53
N ASP A 18 5.98 -12.93 -1.23
CA ASP A 18 7.22 -13.70 -1.31
C ASP A 18 7.95 -13.75 0.03
N SER A 19 7.87 -12.68 0.82
CA SER A 19 8.56 -12.59 2.11
C SER A 19 7.78 -13.26 3.24
N TYR A 20 6.46 -13.33 3.12
CA TYR A 20 5.56 -13.86 4.16
C TYR A 20 4.58 -14.85 3.54
N ILE A 21 5.09 -16.00 3.14
CA ILE A 21 4.33 -17.01 2.39
C ILE A 21 3.09 -17.50 3.13
N ASP A 22 3.17 -17.61 4.45
CA ASP A 22 2.09 -18.14 5.28
C ASP A 22 1.19 -17.07 5.90
N ARG A 23 1.33 -15.80 5.46
CA ARG A 23 0.54 -14.72 6.02
C ARG A 23 -0.97 -14.91 5.81
N ASP A 24 -1.76 -14.33 6.69
CA ASP A 24 -3.21 -14.26 6.52
C ASP A 24 -3.52 -13.25 5.41
N ARG A 25 -4.47 -13.59 4.56
CA ARG A 25 -4.93 -12.74 3.47
C ARG A 25 -6.43 -12.41 3.57
N SER A 26 -7.06 -12.75 4.70
CA SER A 26 -8.52 -12.64 4.85
C SER A 26 -9.05 -11.23 4.63
N SER A 27 -8.30 -10.21 5.05
CA SER A 27 -8.73 -8.82 4.89
C SER A 27 -7.98 -8.09 3.77
N ASP A 28 -7.27 -8.83 2.91
CA ASP A 28 -6.65 -8.23 1.71
C ASP A 28 -7.73 -7.75 0.74
N GLY A 29 -7.42 -6.70 0.00
CA GLY A 29 -8.31 -6.20 -1.03
C GLY A 29 -7.69 -5.07 -1.82
N TRP A 30 -8.14 -4.88 -3.04
CA TRP A 30 -7.69 -3.75 -3.85
C TRP A 30 -8.82 -3.10 -4.63
N ILE A 31 -9.89 -3.83 -4.96
CA ILE A 31 -11.03 -3.24 -5.65
C ILE A 31 -12.09 -2.77 -4.64
N GLY A 32 -12.69 -1.60 -4.87
CA GLY A 32 -13.73 -1.08 -4.02
C GLY A 32 -15.03 -1.85 -4.15
N ASP A 33 -15.71 -2.06 -3.02
CA ASP A 33 -17.04 -2.64 -3.00
C ASP A 33 -18.10 -1.57 -3.32
N SER A 34 -19.38 -1.92 -3.20
CA SER A 34 -20.47 -0.98 -3.50
C SER A 34 -20.45 0.27 -2.62
N ARG A 35 -19.93 0.18 -1.41
CA ARG A 35 -19.81 1.34 -0.51
C ARG A 35 -18.72 2.30 -0.98
N HIS A 36 -17.62 1.76 -1.55
CA HIS A 36 -16.55 2.58 -2.11
C HIS A 36 -16.95 3.20 -3.44
N SER A 37 -17.67 2.47 -4.28
CA SER A 37 -18.05 2.96 -5.61
C SER A 37 -18.95 4.19 -5.57
N ALA A 38 -19.71 4.38 -4.49
CA ALA A 38 -20.61 5.52 -4.32
C ALA A 38 -19.89 6.77 -3.81
N ARG A 39 -18.61 6.70 -3.51
CA ARG A 39 -17.84 7.83 -2.98
C ARG A 39 -16.40 7.79 -3.49
N ARG A 40 -15.70 8.90 -3.28
CA ARG A 40 -14.30 9.03 -3.71
C ARG A 40 -13.41 8.06 -2.93
N SER A 41 -12.71 7.18 -3.64
CA SER A 41 -11.80 6.21 -3.05
C SER A 41 -10.76 5.76 -4.07
N ASP A 42 -9.53 5.57 -3.62
CA ASP A 42 -8.45 5.04 -4.46
C ASP A 42 -8.63 3.56 -4.80
N HIS A 43 -9.54 2.87 -4.13
CA HIS A 43 -9.94 1.51 -4.48
C HIS A 43 -10.85 1.47 -5.72
N ASN A 44 -11.33 2.62 -6.18
CA ASN A 44 -12.15 2.68 -7.39
C ASN A 44 -11.25 2.82 -8.63
N PRO A 45 -11.56 2.09 -9.71
CA PRO A 45 -10.84 2.28 -10.98
C PRO A 45 -10.98 3.71 -11.48
N ASP A 46 -9.89 4.26 -11.99
CA ASP A 46 -9.87 5.62 -12.53
C ASP A 46 -10.27 5.59 -14.01
N TRP A 47 -11.54 5.39 -14.28
CA TRP A 47 -12.07 5.33 -15.64
C TRP A 47 -11.87 6.62 -16.41
N LYS A 48 -11.90 7.75 -15.71
CA LYS A 48 -11.74 9.07 -16.33
C LYS A 48 -10.39 9.22 -16.99
N ASN A 49 -9.35 8.59 -16.42
CA ASN A 49 -7.99 8.65 -16.93
C ASN A 49 -7.52 7.29 -17.47
N ALA A 50 -8.45 6.47 -17.96
CA ALA A 50 -8.10 5.18 -18.54
C ALA A 50 -7.17 5.38 -19.76
N VAL A 51 -6.15 4.52 -19.85
CA VAL A 51 -5.18 4.53 -20.94
C VAL A 51 -5.18 3.16 -21.62
N ASP A 52 -5.31 3.14 -22.92
CA ASP A 52 -5.36 1.90 -23.71
C ASP A 52 -6.39 0.91 -23.17
N GLY A 53 -7.55 1.42 -22.75
CA GLY A 53 -8.64 0.61 -22.22
C GLY A 53 -8.44 0.11 -20.80
N VAL A 54 -7.43 0.59 -20.09
CA VAL A 54 -7.15 0.19 -18.70
C VAL A 54 -7.39 1.35 -17.73
N ALA A 55 -8.26 1.10 -16.74
CA ALA A 55 -8.45 2.00 -15.62
C ALA A 55 -7.65 1.45 -14.42
N TRP A 56 -6.76 2.25 -13.88
CA TRP A 56 -5.88 1.82 -12.78
C TRP A 56 -6.56 2.00 -11.44
N VAL A 57 -6.42 1.00 -10.58
CA VAL A 57 -6.77 1.07 -9.15
C VAL A 57 -5.50 1.38 -8.38
N ARG A 58 -5.53 2.44 -7.57
CA ARG A 58 -4.34 2.96 -6.89
C ARG A 58 -4.38 2.78 -5.39
N ALA A 59 -4.90 1.65 -4.94
CA ALA A 59 -4.91 1.30 -3.53
C ALA A 59 -4.93 -0.21 -3.34
N VAL A 60 -4.29 -0.68 -2.28
CA VAL A 60 -4.31 -2.07 -1.89
C VAL A 60 -4.27 -2.15 -0.36
N ASP A 61 -5.03 -3.09 0.18
CA ASP A 61 -5.04 -3.43 1.60
C ASP A 61 -4.35 -4.76 1.81
N PHE A 62 -3.50 -4.84 2.85
CA PHE A 62 -2.81 -6.07 3.25
C PHE A 62 -3.21 -6.42 4.67
N ASP A 63 -3.66 -7.66 4.89
CA ASP A 63 -3.97 -8.16 6.22
C ASP A 63 -2.78 -7.95 7.16
N LYS A 64 -3.05 -7.55 8.40
CA LYS A 64 -2.00 -7.23 9.38
C LYS A 64 -1.20 -8.44 9.84
N ASP A 65 -1.74 -9.65 9.67
CA ASP A 65 -1.10 -10.86 10.17
C ASP A 65 -0.11 -11.41 9.14
N LEU A 66 1.13 -10.97 9.24
CA LEU A 66 2.19 -11.40 8.34
C LEU A 66 2.72 -12.80 8.66
N SER A 67 2.50 -13.30 9.88
CA SER A 67 3.00 -14.62 10.28
C SER A 67 2.05 -15.75 9.94
N GLY A 68 0.78 -15.46 9.74
CA GLY A 68 -0.27 -16.46 9.62
C GLY A 68 -0.68 -17.05 10.96
N LYS A 69 -0.13 -16.55 12.06
CA LYS A 69 -0.36 -17.06 13.42
C LYS A 69 -0.80 -15.97 14.39
N ALA A 70 -1.12 -14.79 13.88
CA ALA A 70 -1.45 -13.58 14.62
C ALA A 70 -0.31 -13.03 15.49
N LYS A 71 0.72 -13.79 15.72
CA LYS A 71 1.90 -13.41 16.49
C LYS A 71 3.14 -14.02 15.85
N PRO A 72 4.30 -13.33 15.84
CA PRO A 72 4.49 -11.95 16.32
C PRO A 72 3.80 -10.92 15.43
N GLU A 73 3.51 -9.76 15.99
CA GLU A 73 2.93 -8.65 15.21
C GLU A 73 4.03 -7.92 14.47
N LEU A 74 4.12 -8.15 13.16
CA LEU A 74 5.16 -7.58 12.31
C LEU A 74 4.69 -6.37 11.50
N MET A 75 3.36 -6.21 11.32
CA MET A 75 2.84 -5.15 10.47
C MET A 75 3.21 -3.73 10.94
N PRO A 76 3.23 -3.40 12.25
CA PRO A 76 3.66 -2.06 12.64
C PRO A 76 5.05 -1.70 12.11
N ASP A 77 6.00 -2.65 12.16
CA ASP A 77 7.36 -2.42 11.66
C ASP A 77 7.37 -2.31 10.15
N LEU A 78 6.63 -3.16 9.44
CA LEU A 78 6.54 -3.06 7.98
C LEU A 78 5.91 -1.74 7.54
N ALA A 79 4.83 -1.32 8.20
CA ALA A 79 4.18 -0.04 7.90
C ALA A 79 5.18 1.11 8.05
N ASP A 80 5.97 1.11 9.12
CA ASP A 80 6.97 2.16 9.33
C ASP A 80 8.10 2.08 8.30
N GLN A 81 8.52 0.90 7.90
CA GLN A 81 9.52 0.77 6.84
C GLN A 81 9.00 1.25 5.49
N ILE A 82 7.74 0.98 5.15
CA ILE A 82 7.12 1.51 3.94
C ILE A 82 7.10 3.03 3.99
N ARG A 83 6.72 3.61 5.14
CA ARG A 83 6.70 5.05 5.33
C ARG A 83 8.09 5.67 5.09
N ARG A 84 9.13 5.10 5.71
CA ARG A 84 10.50 5.61 5.55
C ARG A 84 10.98 5.47 4.11
N PHE A 85 10.66 4.35 3.45
CA PHE A 85 10.96 4.18 2.03
C PHE A 85 10.26 5.25 1.20
N ALA A 86 8.96 5.46 1.41
CA ALA A 86 8.17 6.42 0.64
C ALA A 86 8.74 7.83 0.76
N LYS A 87 9.24 8.18 1.93
CA LYS A 87 9.85 9.51 2.17
C LYS A 87 11.08 9.75 1.29
N ARG A 88 11.88 8.70 1.03
CA ARG A 88 13.11 8.81 0.24
C ARG A 88 12.96 8.37 -1.22
N ASP A 89 11.82 7.78 -1.58
CA ASP A 89 11.61 7.23 -2.92
C ASP A 89 11.49 8.34 -3.96
N LYS A 90 12.50 8.44 -4.83
CA LYS A 90 12.51 9.44 -5.89
C LYS A 90 11.43 9.19 -6.95
N SER A 91 10.97 7.96 -7.10
CA SER A 91 9.90 7.62 -8.05
C SER A 91 8.54 8.11 -7.58
N LYS A 92 8.37 8.39 -6.28
CA LYS A 92 7.15 8.96 -5.69
C LYS A 92 5.89 8.18 -6.06
N ARG A 93 5.99 6.86 -6.03
CA ARG A 93 4.86 5.98 -6.38
C ARG A 93 3.82 5.88 -5.28
N ILE A 94 4.20 6.05 -4.01
CA ILE A 94 3.30 5.93 -2.87
C ILE A 94 2.79 7.31 -2.47
N SER A 95 1.47 7.42 -2.29
CA SER A 95 0.80 8.66 -1.92
C SER A 95 0.61 8.78 -0.40
N TYR A 96 0.04 7.76 0.22
CA TYR A 96 -0.12 7.71 1.66
C TYR A 96 -0.36 6.26 2.12
N ILE A 97 -0.18 6.04 3.42
CA ILE A 97 -0.48 4.77 4.06
C ILE A 97 -1.29 5.04 5.33
N ILE A 98 -2.17 4.09 5.66
CA ILE A 98 -2.99 4.14 6.87
C ILE A 98 -2.88 2.79 7.58
N PHE A 99 -2.59 2.83 8.89
CA PHE A 99 -2.60 1.62 9.70
C PHE A 99 -2.84 1.98 11.17
N ALA A 100 -3.70 1.19 11.82
CA ALA A 100 -3.95 1.28 13.27
C ALA A 100 -4.25 2.71 13.73
N GLY A 101 -5.13 3.39 13.01
CA GLY A 101 -5.59 4.73 13.36
C GLY A 101 -4.62 5.86 13.05
N LYS A 102 -3.55 5.58 12.28
CA LYS A 102 -2.56 6.60 11.91
C LYS A 102 -2.39 6.65 10.40
N ILE A 103 -2.09 7.84 9.90
CA ILE A 103 -1.82 8.09 8.48
C ILE A 103 -0.46 8.79 8.33
N ALA A 104 0.29 8.40 7.29
CA ALA A 104 1.46 9.12 6.84
C ALA A 104 1.32 9.39 5.35
N SER A 105 1.64 10.60 4.91
CA SER A 105 1.41 11.00 3.51
C SER A 105 2.49 11.93 3.01
N SER A 106 2.65 11.95 1.68
CA SER A 106 3.60 12.85 1.01
C SER A 106 3.26 14.33 1.27
N ARG A 107 1.99 14.64 1.38
CA ARG A 107 1.53 16.02 1.61
C ARG A 107 1.95 16.55 2.98
N MET A 108 2.16 15.67 3.96
CA MET A 108 2.46 16.04 5.33
C MET A 108 3.84 15.58 5.78
N GLY A 109 4.77 15.44 4.84
CA GLY A 109 6.17 15.13 5.13
C GLY A 109 6.42 13.74 5.67
N TRP A 110 5.50 12.81 5.43
CA TRP A 110 5.61 11.41 5.83
C TRP A 110 5.70 11.18 7.34
N ARG A 111 5.20 12.13 8.12
CA ARG A 111 5.10 11.94 9.58
C ARG A 111 3.81 11.20 9.91
N TRP A 112 3.88 10.26 10.84
CA TRP A 112 2.69 9.64 11.38
C TRP A 112 1.85 10.69 12.12
N ARG A 113 0.56 10.70 11.84
CA ARG A 113 -0.41 11.55 12.54
C ARG A 113 -1.72 10.80 12.67
N LYS A 114 -2.59 11.28 13.56
CA LYS A 114 -3.88 10.63 13.77
C LYS A 114 -4.70 10.63 12.49
N TYR A 115 -5.23 9.47 12.12
CA TYR A 115 -6.16 9.35 11.02
C TYR A 115 -7.58 9.61 11.53
N ARG A 116 -8.31 10.53 10.91
CA ARG A 116 -9.66 10.95 11.32
C ARG A 116 -10.76 10.44 10.40
N GLY A 117 -10.43 9.53 9.49
CA GLY A 117 -11.41 8.92 8.60
C GLY A 117 -12.27 7.87 9.30
N ILE A 118 -13.25 7.35 8.56
CA ILE A 118 -14.25 6.43 9.10
C ILE A 118 -13.63 5.09 9.51
N ASN A 119 -12.76 4.53 8.67
CA ASN A 119 -12.14 3.23 8.93
C ASN A 119 -10.69 3.41 9.38
N PRO A 120 -10.36 3.12 10.66
CA PRO A 120 -9.00 3.30 11.17
C PRO A 120 -7.98 2.30 10.62
N HIS A 121 -8.43 1.29 9.86
CA HIS A 121 -7.54 0.27 9.28
C HIS A 121 -6.78 -0.51 10.36
N ASN A 122 -7.52 -1.06 11.33
CA ASN A 122 -6.93 -1.86 12.41
C ASN A 122 -6.58 -3.28 11.99
N LEU A 123 -7.27 -3.82 10.96
CA LEU A 123 -7.11 -5.20 10.52
C LEU A 123 -6.20 -5.35 9.30
N HIS A 124 -5.91 -4.27 8.61
CA HIS A 124 -5.07 -4.29 7.42
C HIS A 124 -4.35 -2.96 7.23
N LEU A 125 -3.22 -3.01 6.56
CA LEU A 125 -2.49 -1.83 6.12
C LEU A 125 -3.09 -1.36 4.80
N HIS A 126 -3.48 -0.10 4.73
CA HIS A 126 -3.91 0.53 3.48
C HIS A 126 -2.74 1.28 2.85
N CYS A 127 -2.50 1.04 1.57
CA CYS A 127 -1.48 1.76 0.81
C CYS A 127 -2.11 2.35 -0.45
N SER A 128 -2.01 3.67 -0.60
CA SER A 128 -2.46 4.38 -1.81
C SER A 128 -1.27 4.84 -2.64
N PHE A 129 -1.44 4.82 -3.96
CA PHE A 129 -0.40 5.12 -4.92
C PHE A 129 -0.72 6.37 -5.74
N THR A 130 0.32 6.98 -6.30
CA THR A 130 0.18 8.08 -7.24
C THR A 130 0.06 7.54 -8.66
N LYS A 131 -0.28 8.41 -9.62
CA LYS A 131 -0.31 8.02 -11.04
C LYS A 131 1.05 7.52 -11.53
N LYS A 132 2.14 7.94 -10.91
CA LYS A 132 3.50 7.46 -11.25
C LYS A 132 3.65 5.97 -11.01
N GLY A 133 2.85 5.39 -10.14
CA GLY A 133 2.87 3.96 -9.87
C GLY A 133 2.06 3.11 -10.84
N ASP A 134 1.29 3.73 -11.75
CA ASP A 134 0.41 2.97 -12.64
C ASP A 134 1.18 1.96 -13.46
N THR A 135 2.31 2.36 -14.03
CA THR A 135 3.13 1.53 -14.93
C THR A 135 4.54 1.29 -14.42
N ASP A 136 4.86 1.69 -13.19
CA ASP A 136 6.19 1.53 -12.60
C ASP A 136 6.18 0.42 -11.56
N SER A 137 6.71 -0.74 -11.95
CA SER A 137 6.84 -1.93 -11.09
C SER A 137 8.24 -2.07 -10.51
N SER A 138 9.00 -0.99 -10.38
CA SER A 138 10.34 -1.04 -9.81
C SER A 138 10.32 -1.65 -8.41
N PHE A 139 11.41 -2.35 -8.08
CA PHE A 139 11.56 -3.01 -6.77
C PHE A 139 11.46 -1.99 -5.63
N PHE A 140 10.73 -2.36 -4.59
CA PHE A 140 10.67 -1.57 -3.36
C PHE A 140 11.80 -2.04 -2.44
N ASN A 141 12.80 -1.18 -2.26
CA ASN A 141 13.96 -1.50 -1.43
C ASN A 141 13.62 -1.29 0.04
N ILE A 142 12.80 -2.20 0.56
CA ILE A 142 12.31 -2.18 1.94
C ILE A 142 12.84 -3.43 2.65
N PRO A 143 13.57 -3.27 3.78
CA PRO A 143 14.27 -4.39 4.41
C PRO A 143 13.41 -5.61 4.71
N MET A 144 12.23 -5.44 5.26
CA MET A 144 11.37 -6.58 5.63
C MET A 144 10.82 -7.35 4.44
N ILE A 145 10.89 -6.80 3.23
CA ILE A 145 10.35 -7.44 2.02
C ILE A 145 11.38 -7.54 0.91
N GLY A 146 12.58 -7.95 1.27
CA GLY A 146 13.63 -8.29 0.32
C GLY A 146 14.64 -7.20 0.04
N GLY A 147 14.49 -6.03 0.65
CA GLY A 147 15.43 -4.93 0.44
C GLY A 147 16.66 -5.00 1.34
N THR A 148 17.50 -3.98 1.20
CA THR A 148 18.71 -3.85 2.00
C THR A 148 18.45 -3.10 3.30
N ASP A 149 19.40 -3.19 4.26
CA ASP A 149 19.32 -2.46 5.51
C ASP A 149 19.33 -0.94 5.24
N ASP A 150 18.33 -0.24 5.78
CA ASP A 150 18.25 1.21 5.70
C ASP A 150 19.49 1.92 6.21
N LYS A 151 20.09 1.39 7.27
CA LYS A 151 21.27 2.00 7.90
C LYS A 151 22.46 2.07 6.96
N ALA A 152 22.55 1.17 6.01
CA ALA A 152 23.67 1.14 5.05
C ALA A 152 23.58 2.25 4.02
N LYS A 153 22.44 2.94 3.91
CA LYS A 153 22.17 3.94 2.86
C LYS A 153 22.10 5.39 3.37
N ARG A 154 22.38 5.59 4.62
CA ARG A 154 22.35 6.94 5.21
C ARG A 154 23.61 7.72 4.97
#